data_e1dcf146a0db99019fbcf14d0599ee65
#
_entry.id   e1dcf146a0db99019fbcf14d0599ee65
#
_cell.length_a   1.000
_cell.length_b   1.000
_cell.length_c   1.000
_cell.angle_alpha   90.00
_cell.angle_beta   90.00
_cell.angle_gamma   90.00
#
_symmetry.space_group_name_H-M   'P 1'
#
loop_
_entity.id
_entity.type
_entity.pdbx_description
1 polymer ?
#
loop_
_entity_poly.entity_id
_entity_poly.type
_entity_poly.pdbx_seq_one_letter_code
_entity_poly.pdbx_strand_id
1 'polypeptide(L)'
;MNSYGRFAEVYDQLMEDIPYDQYVEWITKHAPATTHSKLLDVGCGTGVMLSMLLKSGYEAAGLDLSEEMLMMANTRLQTQGQQALLVCQSMDELDGFVDLDVVCIPIDSINYLQQWSQVKETLKRIYESLRKGGQLFFDVHSLYKMDTIFMDGPFTYDDGEVTYIWHTEALDTPHTVEHDMTFFVEVEEDLFERFDEQHIQRSFAVDDYVQLLREIGFTNIHVTADFNEQAPTAESERIFFHAVK
;
A
#
# COMPACT_ATOMS: atom_id res chain seq x y z
N MET A 1 21.25 20.06 -5.96
CA MET A 1 20.43 18.82 -5.98
C MET A 1 19.03 19.23 -5.61
N ASN A 2 18.00 18.78 -6.35
CA ASN A 2 16.62 19.15 -6.06
C ASN A 2 16.17 18.55 -4.74
N SER A 3 15.46 19.32 -3.90
CA SER A 3 14.84 18.90 -2.64
C SER A 3 13.99 17.63 -2.79
N TYR A 4 13.35 17.43 -3.94
CA TYR A 4 12.53 16.26 -4.27
C TYR A 4 13.30 14.92 -4.33
N GLY A 5 14.54 14.90 -4.82
CA GLY A 5 15.33 13.67 -4.88
C GLY A 5 15.75 13.17 -3.50
N ARG A 6 15.95 14.08 -2.56
CA ARG A 6 16.32 13.77 -1.19
C ARG A 6 15.14 13.25 -0.35
N PHE A 7 13.96 13.83 -0.52
CA PHE A 7 12.75 13.32 0.14
C PHE A 7 12.48 11.86 -0.24
N ALA A 8 12.69 11.51 -1.53
CA ALA A 8 12.56 10.14 -1.99
C ALA A 8 13.54 9.18 -1.32
N GLU A 9 14.81 9.59 -1.21
CA GLU A 9 15.86 8.77 -0.58
C GLU A 9 15.51 8.54 0.90
N VAL A 10 15.06 9.58 1.60
CA VAL A 10 14.64 9.50 3.00
C VAL A 10 13.37 8.68 3.17
N TYR A 11 12.37 8.89 2.33
CA TYR A 11 11.13 8.11 2.38
C TYR A 11 11.42 6.62 2.17
N ASP A 12 12.29 6.29 1.22
CA ASP A 12 12.71 4.91 0.98
C ASP A 12 13.47 4.31 2.16
N GLN A 13 14.36 5.08 2.79
CA GLN A 13 15.12 4.65 3.97
C GLN A 13 14.18 4.39 5.17
N LEU A 14 13.18 5.26 5.38
CA LEU A 14 12.15 5.06 6.39
C LEU A 14 11.25 3.87 6.12
N MET A 15 11.14 3.48 4.85
CA MET A 15 10.32 2.35 4.40
C MET A 15 11.16 1.06 4.23
N GLU A 16 12.45 1.06 4.62
CA GLU A 16 13.30 -0.15 4.56
C GLU A 16 12.79 -1.29 5.44
N ASP A 17 12.12 -0.97 6.56
CA ASP A 17 11.51 -1.96 7.45
C ASP A 17 10.25 -2.64 6.86
N ILE A 18 9.73 -2.16 5.72
CA ILE A 18 8.60 -2.81 5.05
C ILE A 18 9.07 -4.10 4.39
N PRO A 19 8.46 -5.22 4.69
CA PRO A 19 8.85 -6.52 4.14
C PRO A 19 8.37 -6.71 2.69
N TYR A 20 8.80 -5.83 1.76
CA TYR A 20 8.41 -5.85 0.34
C TYR A 20 8.58 -7.23 -0.30
N ASP A 21 9.66 -7.95 0.04
CA ASP A 21 9.92 -9.29 -0.48
C ASP A 21 8.80 -10.27 -0.12
N GLN A 22 8.23 -10.16 1.09
CA GLN A 22 7.11 -11.02 1.51
C GLN A 22 5.82 -10.71 0.74
N TYR A 23 5.57 -9.43 0.40
CA TYR A 23 4.45 -9.05 -0.47
C TYR A 23 4.61 -9.64 -1.87
N VAL A 24 5.80 -9.51 -2.46
CA VAL A 24 6.09 -10.07 -3.80
C VAL A 24 5.96 -11.59 -3.77
N GLU A 25 6.50 -12.26 -2.75
CA GLU A 25 6.37 -13.70 -2.58
C GLU A 25 4.90 -14.13 -2.45
N TRP A 26 4.12 -13.42 -1.65
CA TRP A 26 2.69 -13.68 -1.48
C TRP A 26 1.92 -13.59 -2.80
N ILE A 27 2.14 -12.54 -3.60
CA ILE A 27 1.49 -12.36 -4.91
C ILE A 27 1.98 -13.43 -5.90
N THR A 28 3.30 -13.62 -6.03
CA THR A 28 3.88 -14.55 -7.02
C THR A 28 3.53 -16.00 -6.75
N LYS A 29 3.35 -16.38 -5.49
CA LYS A 29 2.92 -17.72 -5.08
C LYS A 29 1.52 -18.06 -5.58
N HIS A 30 0.58 -17.11 -5.55
CA HIS A 30 -0.81 -17.34 -5.90
C HIS A 30 -1.12 -16.99 -7.36
N ALA A 31 -0.42 -16.04 -7.93
CA ALA A 31 -0.63 -15.53 -9.28
C ALA A 31 0.71 -15.39 -10.05
N PRO A 32 1.46 -16.47 -10.30
CA PRO A 32 2.78 -16.39 -10.92
C PRO A 32 2.73 -15.70 -12.30
N ALA A 33 3.68 -14.83 -12.58
CA ALA A 33 3.76 -14.01 -13.80
C ALA A 33 3.72 -14.82 -15.12
N THR A 34 4.11 -16.08 -15.07
CA THR A 34 4.03 -17.02 -16.22
C THR A 34 2.61 -17.32 -16.67
N THR A 35 1.61 -17.12 -15.82
CA THR A 35 0.19 -17.37 -16.08
C THR A 35 -0.70 -16.16 -15.83
N HIS A 36 -0.18 -15.14 -15.13
CA HIS A 36 -0.88 -13.93 -14.74
C HIS A 36 0.07 -12.73 -14.95
N SER A 37 0.28 -12.33 -16.22
CA SER A 37 1.33 -11.37 -16.55
C SER A 37 0.96 -9.91 -16.32
N LYS A 38 -0.31 -9.52 -16.57
CA LYS A 38 -0.75 -8.13 -16.49
C LYS A 38 -1.15 -7.75 -15.08
N LEU A 39 -0.37 -6.89 -14.45
CA LEU A 39 -0.57 -6.48 -13.07
C LEU A 39 -0.74 -4.97 -12.95
N LEU A 40 -1.63 -4.53 -12.06
CA LEU A 40 -1.76 -3.14 -11.62
C LEU A 40 -1.43 -3.05 -10.13
N ASP A 41 -0.46 -2.20 -9.79
CA ASP A 41 -0.08 -1.81 -8.44
C ASP A 41 -0.80 -0.49 -8.10
N VAL A 42 -1.78 -0.55 -7.20
CA VAL A 42 -2.64 0.57 -6.82
C VAL A 42 -2.16 1.17 -5.50
N GLY A 43 -1.88 2.46 -5.49
CA GLY A 43 -1.15 3.13 -4.42
C GLY A 43 0.34 2.80 -4.50
N CYS A 44 0.91 2.85 -5.71
CA CYS A 44 2.28 2.37 -5.95
C CYS A 44 3.38 3.26 -5.33
N GLY A 45 3.03 4.46 -4.84
CA GLY A 45 3.96 5.38 -4.17
C GLY A 45 5.22 5.65 -4.98
N THR A 46 6.37 5.52 -4.35
CA THR A 46 7.70 5.69 -4.97
C THR A 46 8.12 4.54 -5.90
N GLY A 47 7.26 3.55 -6.12
CA GLY A 47 7.45 2.46 -7.07
C GLY A 47 8.40 1.35 -6.62
N VAL A 48 8.68 1.21 -5.33
CA VAL A 48 9.52 0.11 -4.79
C VAL A 48 8.88 -1.23 -5.14
N MET A 49 7.62 -1.44 -4.72
CA MET A 49 6.87 -2.66 -4.98
C MET A 49 6.71 -2.92 -6.48
N LEU A 50 6.33 -1.88 -7.24
CA LEU A 50 6.19 -1.93 -8.69
C LEU A 50 7.47 -2.42 -9.39
N SER A 51 8.65 -1.87 -8.98
CA SER A 51 9.95 -2.29 -9.53
C SER A 51 10.26 -3.76 -9.26
N MET A 52 9.92 -4.26 -8.06
CA MET A 52 10.14 -5.67 -7.69
C MET A 52 9.19 -6.60 -8.47
N LEU A 53 7.95 -6.19 -8.68
CA LEU A 53 6.98 -6.93 -9.51
C LEU A 53 7.43 -7.02 -10.98
N LEU A 54 7.96 -5.93 -11.54
CA LEU A 54 8.57 -5.94 -12.88
C LEU A 54 9.75 -6.91 -12.96
N LYS A 55 10.64 -6.93 -11.95
CA LYS A 55 11.76 -7.90 -11.86
C LYS A 55 11.27 -9.34 -11.75
N SER A 56 10.12 -9.56 -11.14
CA SER A 56 9.48 -10.89 -11.04
C SER A 56 8.79 -11.34 -12.32
N GLY A 57 8.84 -10.51 -13.39
CA GLY A 57 8.39 -10.86 -14.75
C GLY A 57 6.95 -10.42 -15.07
N TYR A 58 6.32 -9.58 -14.25
CA TYR A 58 5.02 -8.99 -14.59
C TYR A 58 5.15 -7.86 -15.62
N GLU A 59 4.13 -7.72 -16.44
CA GLU A 59 3.84 -6.51 -17.21
C GLU A 59 3.05 -5.57 -16.28
N ALA A 60 3.75 -4.86 -15.41
CA ALA A 60 3.11 -4.10 -14.36
C ALA A 60 2.93 -2.62 -14.72
N ALA A 61 1.80 -2.05 -14.28
CA ALA A 61 1.53 -0.62 -14.27
C ALA A 61 1.34 -0.15 -12.81
N GLY A 62 1.59 1.13 -12.55
CA GLY A 62 1.38 1.76 -11.25
C GLY A 62 0.32 2.85 -11.31
N LEU A 63 -0.48 2.94 -10.26
CA LEU A 63 -1.45 4.00 -10.05
C LEU A 63 -1.22 4.61 -8.67
N ASP A 64 -1.16 5.93 -8.59
CA ASP A 64 -1.10 6.67 -7.34
C ASP A 64 -1.82 8.00 -7.46
N LEU A 65 -2.31 8.56 -6.35
CA LEU A 65 -2.95 9.86 -6.31
C LEU A 65 -1.93 11.01 -6.38
N SER A 66 -0.70 10.79 -5.90
CA SER A 66 0.35 11.79 -5.80
C SER A 66 1.20 11.84 -7.08
N GLU A 67 1.16 12.96 -7.79
CA GLU A 67 2.08 13.22 -8.91
C GLU A 67 3.55 13.18 -8.47
N GLU A 68 3.84 13.62 -7.23
CA GLU A 68 5.19 13.63 -6.67
C GLU A 68 5.71 12.20 -6.50
N MET A 69 4.91 11.31 -5.91
CA MET A 69 5.25 9.89 -5.77
C MET A 69 5.49 9.24 -7.13
N LEU A 70 4.64 9.53 -8.12
CA LEU A 70 4.82 9.01 -9.49
C LEU A 70 6.07 9.53 -10.19
N MET A 71 6.48 10.78 -9.95
CA MET A 71 7.77 11.28 -10.45
C MET A 71 8.95 10.50 -9.85
N MET A 72 8.87 10.17 -8.56
CA MET A 72 9.87 9.36 -7.87
C MET A 72 9.87 7.92 -8.41
N ALA A 73 8.70 7.31 -8.58
CA ALA A 73 8.55 5.99 -9.18
C ALA A 73 9.16 5.96 -10.59
N ASN A 74 8.88 6.95 -11.43
CA ASN A 74 9.46 7.04 -12.77
C ASN A 74 11.00 7.14 -12.73
N THR A 75 11.55 7.94 -11.84
CA THR A 75 13.01 8.09 -11.65
C THR A 75 13.64 6.78 -11.22
N ARG A 76 13.04 6.08 -10.25
CA ARG A 76 13.46 4.74 -9.80
C ARG A 76 13.49 3.75 -10.95
N LEU A 77 12.40 3.64 -11.70
CA LEU A 77 12.29 2.71 -12.82
C LEU A 77 13.35 2.99 -13.88
N GLN A 78 13.54 4.26 -14.26
CA GLN A 78 14.57 4.64 -15.22
C GLN A 78 15.98 4.28 -14.76
N THR A 79 16.31 4.54 -13.50
CA THR A 79 17.61 4.21 -12.90
C THR A 79 17.89 2.71 -12.93
N GLN A 80 16.84 1.89 -12.82
CA GLN A 80 16.92 0.43 -12.86
C GLN A 80 16.76 -0.16 -14.29
N GLY A 81 16.65 0.70 -15.32
CA GLY A 81 16.45 0.27 -16.71
C GLY A 81 15.08 -0.37 -16.96
N GLN A 82 14.09 -0.06 -16.12
CA GLN A 82 12.72 -0.56 -16.20
C GLN A 82 11.78 0.50 -16.78
N GLN A 83 10.63 0.06 -17.25
CA GLN A 83 9.54 0.94 -17.73
C GLN A 83 8.19 0.38 -17.30
N ALA A 84 7.29 1.27 -16.89
CA ALA A 84 5.90 0.95 -16.59
C ALA A 84 5.01 2.14 -16.98
N LEU A 85 3.74 1.86 -17.22
CA LEU A 85 2.71 2.90 -17.26
C LEU A 85 2.47 3.38 -15.83
N LEU A 86 2.58 4.68 -15.59
CA LEU A 86 2.25 5.34 -14.33
C LEU A 86 1.06 6.27 -14.54
N VAL A 87 0.03 6.14 -13.72
CA VAL A 87 -1.23 6.89 -13.86
C VAL A 87 -1.53 7.63 -12.55
N CYS A 88 -1.68 8.96 -12.64
CA CYS A 88 -2.12 9.79 -11.52
C CYS A 88 -3.64 9.76 -11.43
N GLN A 89 -4.17 8.98 -10.47
CA GLN A 89 -5.62 8.79 -10.30
C GLN A 89 -5.93 8.30 -8.89
N SER A 90 -7.07 8.71 -8.33
CA SER A 90 -7.58 8.10 -7.11
C SER A 90 -8.06 6.68 -7.36
N MET A 91 -7.83 5.77 -6.42
CA MET A 91 -8.21 4.36 -6.56
C MET A 91 -9.73 4.15 -6.60
N ASP A 92 -10.52 5.03 -5.99
CA ASP A 92 -11.98 5.03 -6.06
C ASP A 92 -12.54 5.60 -7.38
N GLU A 93 -11.66 6.19 -8.21
CA GLU A 93 -11.97 6.66 -9.56
C GLU A 93 -11.30 5.80 -10.65
N LEU A 94 -10.69 4.66 -10.30
CA LEU A 94 -9.94 3.79 -11.20
C LEU A 94 -10.69 3.55 -12.51
N ASP A 95 -10.06 3.92 -13.64
CA ASP A 95 -10.58 3.76 -15.00
C ASP A 95 -9.42 3.56 -16.00
N GLY A 96 -9.74 3.09 -17.21
CA GLY A 96 -8.77 2.89 -18.29
C GLY A 96 -8.02 1.56 -18.26
N PHE A 97 -8.25 0.71 -17.27
CA PHE A 97 -7.66 -0.62 -17.17
C PHE A 97 -8.70 -1.72 -17.43
N VAL A 98 -8.33 -2.67 -18.27
CA VAL A 98 -9.18 -3.82 -18.63
C VAL A 98 -8.35 -5.09 -18.78
N ASP A 99 -8.99 -6.24 -18.58
CA ASP A 99 -8.39 -7.56 -18.78
C ASP A 99 -7.08 -7.76 -17.97
N LEU A 100 -7.03 -7.21 -16.75
CA LEU A 100 -5.93 -7.43 -15.83
C LEU A 100 -5.96 -8.85 -15.27
N ASP A 101 -4.78 -9.44 -15.12
CA ASP A 101 -4.59 -10.72 -14.43
C ASP A 101 -4.57 -10.55 -12.92
N VAL A 102 -3.94 -9.47 -12.45
CA VAL A 102 -3.71 -9.18 -11.04
C VAL A 102 -3.92 -7.69 -10.78
N VAL A 103 -4.58 -7.38 -9.68
CA VAL A 103 -4.55 -6.06 -9.05
C VAL A 103 -4.08 -6.24 -7.62
N CYS A 104 -3.10 -5.45 -7.19
CA CYS A 104 -2.70 -5.37 -5.79
C CYS A 104 -2.85 -3.96 -5.23
N ILE A 105 -3.24 -3.86 -3.96
CA ILE A 105 -3.24 -2.66 -3.14
C ILE A 105 -2.43 -2.99 -1.89
N PRO A 106 -1.10 -3.00 -1.98
CA PRO A 106 -0.24 -3.41 -0.88
C PRO A 106 -0.03 -2.28 0.14
N ILE A 107 0.51 -2.67 1.30
CA ILE A 107 1.03 -1.74 2.32
C ILE A 107 -0.04 -0.75 2.76
N ASP A 108 -1.17 -1.33 3.20
CA ASP A 108 -2.31 -0.58 3.77
C ASP A 108 -2.81 0.64 2.98
N SER A 109 -2.44 0.75 1.69
CA SER A 109 -2.83 1.90 0.85
C SER A 109 -4.35 2.12 0.80
N ILE A 110 -5.15 1.06 0.90
CA ILE A 110 -6.61 1.15 0.96
C ILE A 110 -7.12 1.84 2.25
N ASN A 111 -6.34 1.87 3.33
CA ASN A 111 -6.71 2.55 4.57
C ASN A 111 -6.75 4.09 4.46
N TYR A 112 -6.20 4.67 3.40
CA TYR A 112 -6.37 6.08 3.08
C TYR A 112 -7.79 6.44 2.63
N LEU A 113 -8.61 5.47 2.26
CA LEU A 113 -10.04 5.65 1.96
C LEU A 113 -10.85 5.72 3.26
N GLN A 114 -11.12 6.90 3.71
CA GLN A 114 -11.80 7.16 5.01
C GLN A 114 -13.30 6.82 4.97
N GLN A 115 -13.91 6.77 3.78
CA GLN A 115 -15.33 6.50 3.62
C GLN A 115 -15.57 5.10 3.07
N TRP A 116 -16.46 4.35 3.71
CA TRP A 116 -16.84 3.01 3.24
C TRP A 116 -17.37 3.00 1.80
N SER A 117 -18.00 4.08 1.35
CA SER A 117 -18.44 4.24 -0.04
C SER A 117 -17.28 4.27 -1.03
N GLN A 118 -16.13 4.86 -0.66
CA GLN A 118 -14.93 4.87 -1.51
C GLN A 118 -14.32 3.47 -1.60
N VAL A 119 -14.23 2.74 -0.48
CA VAL A 119 -13.79 1.33 -0.48
C VAL A 119 -14.66 0.48 -1.40
N LYS A 120 -15.99 0.65 -1.32
CA LYS A 120 -16.94 -0.06 -2.19
C LYS A 120 -16.71 0.24 -3.67
N GLU A 121 -16.56 1.51 -4.03
CA GLU A 121 -16.35 1.90 -5.41
C GLU A 121 -15.01 1.39 -5.92
N THR A 122 -13.93 1.50 -5.12
CA THR A 122 -12.60 0.96 -5.45
C THR A 122 -12.66 -0.54 -5.78
N LEU A 123 -13.19 -1.34 -4.85
CA LEU A 123 -13.24 -2.80 -5.05
C LEU A 123 -14.14 -3.21 -6.21
N LYS A 124 -15.22 -2.45 -6.49
CA LYS A 124 -16.07 -2.66 -7.65
C LYS A 124 -15.33 -2.36 -8.96
N ARG A 125 -14.62 -1.22 -9.06
CA ARG A 125 -13.85 -0.85 -10.26
C ARG A 125 -12.71 -1.83 -10.52
N ILE A 126 -12.06 -2.30 -9.46
CA ILE A 126 -11.05 -3.35 -9.57
C ILE A 126 -11.66 -4.64 -10.11
N TYR A 127 -12.83 -5.05 -9.60
CA TYR A 127 -13.54 -6.20 -10.15
C TYR A 127 -13.82 -6.03 -11.64
N GLU A 128 -14.27 -4.85 -12.05
CA GLU A 128 -14.56 -4.55 -13.47
C GLU A 128 -13.29 -4.62 -14.33
N SER A 129 -12.14 -4.13 -13.84
CA SER A 129 -10.86 -4.12 -14.56
C SER A 129 -10.21 -5.51 -14.71
N LEU A 130 -10.47 -6.41 -13.77
CA LEU A 130 -9.96 -7.78 -13.82
C LEU A 130 -10.64 -8.61 -14.91
N ARG A 131 -9.87 -9.48 -15.58
CA ARG A 131 -10.45 -10.53 -16.41
C ARG A 131 -11.11 -11.63 -15.58
N LYS A 132 -11.88 -12.50 -16.20
CA LYS A 132 -12.39 -13.71 -15.52
C LYS A 132 -11.23 -14.58 -15.04
N GLY A 133 -11.25 -14.96 -13.77
CA GLY A 133 -10.15 -15.67 -13.09
C GLY A 133 -8.98 -14.78 -12.71
N GLY A 134 -9.08 -13.46 -12.91
CA GLY A 134 -8.12 -12.48 -12.38
C GLY A 134 -8.19 -12.40 -10.86
N GLN A 135 -7.13 -11.92 -10.23
CA GLN A 135 -6.92 -12.00 -8.79
C GLN A 135 -6.69 -10.62 -8.18
N LEU A 136 -7.30 -10.40 -7.03
CA LEU A 136 -7.13 -9.21 -6.19
C LEU A 136 -6.34 -9.57 -4.95
N PHE A 137 -5.34 -8.75 -4.61
CA PHE A 137 -4.55 -8.81 -3.39
C PHE A 137 -4.57 -7.45 -2.70
N PHE A 138 -4.91 -7.39 -1.44
CA PHE A 138 -4.75 -6.17 -0.64
C PHE A 138 -4.58 -6.50 0.83
N ASP A 139 -4.06 -5.56 1.59
CA ASP A 139 -3.97 -5.65 3.02
C ASP A 139 -4.50 -4.39 3.70
N VAL A 140 -4.87 -4.54 4.97
CA VAL A 140 -5.34 -3.46 5.83
C VAL A 140 -4.73 -3.58 7.22
N HIS A 141 -4.63 -2.48 7.92
CA HIS A 141 -4.47 -2.51 9.37
C HIS A 141 -5.69 -3.17 10.01
N SER A 142 -5.46 -4.03 11.01
CA SER A 142 -6.53 -4.59 11.81
C SER A 142 -7.17 -3.52 12.70
N LEU A 143 -8.39 -3.76 13.17
CA LEU A 143 -9.00 -2.89 14.18
C LEU A 143 -8.22 -2.87 15.49
N TYR A 144 -7.58 -3.98 15.85
CA TYR A 144 -6.68 -4.06 17.01
C TYR A 144 -5.51 -3.09 16.87
N LYS A 145 -4.87 -3.05 15.69
CA LYS A 145 -3.78 -2.10 15.44
C LYS A 145 -4.26 -0.66 15.48
N MET A 146 -5.41 -0.35 14.85
CA MET A 146 -5.98 1.01 14.82
C MET A 146 -6.37 1.49 16.23
N ASP A 147 -7.02 0.63 17.03
CA ASP A 147 -7.63 1.05 18.29
C ASP A 147 -6.72 0.83 19.52
N THR A 148 -5.64 0.06 19.38
CA THR A 148 -4.77 -0.30 20.50
C THR A 148 -3.31 0.04 20.22
N ILE A 149 -2.68 -0.58 19.18
CA ILE A 149 -1.24 -0.43 18.95
C ILE A 149 -0.87 1.01 18.62
N PHE A 150 -1.63 1.66 17.75
CA PHE A 150 -1.38 3.07 17.41
C PHE A 150 -1.61 4.02 18.59
N MET A 151 -2.30 3.60 19.63
CA MET A 151 -2.51 4.42 20.84
C MET A 151 -1.34 4.36 21.85
N ASP A 152 -0.35 3.51 21.60
CA ASP A 152 0.85 3.41 22.43
C ASP A 152 1.92 4.46 22.09
N GLY A 153 1.66 5.36 21.11
CA GLY A 153 2.57 6.42 20.70
C GLY A 153 2.94 7.43 21.81
N PRO A 154 3.89 8.34 21.57
CA PRO A 154 4.59 8.51 20.30
C PRO A 154 5.63 7.41 20.01
N PHE A 155 5.77 7.07 18.74
CA PHE A 155 6.85 6.20 18.27
C PHE A 155 8.03 7.06 17.84
N THR A 156 9.25 6.60 18.08
CA THR A 156 10.46 7.34 17.73
C THR A 156 11.49 6.40 17.13
N TYR A 157 12.26 6.93 16.21
CA TYR A 157 13.39 6.25 15.59
C TYR A 157 14.56 7.20 15.45
N ASP A 158 15.79 6.69 15.54
CA ASP A 158 17.02 7.46 15.36
C ASP A 158 18.15 6.50 15.00
N ASP A 159 18.74 6.67 13.82
CA ASP A 159 19.94 5.93 13.38
C ASP A 159 21.16 6.86 13.19
N GLY A 160 21.02 8.13 13.51
CA GLY A 160 22.04 9.17 13.36
C GLY A 160 21.96 9.91 12.02
N GLU A 161 21.41 9.36 10.97
CA GLU A 161 21.17 10.01 9.67
C GLU A 161 19.72 10.49 9.56
N VAL A 162 18.77 9.69 10.07
CA VAL A 162 17.35 9.99 10.10
C VAL A 162 16.82 9.83 11.52
N THR A 163 16.11 10.83 11.99
CA THR A 163 15.31 10.75 13.22
C THR A 163 13.87 11.05 12.88
N TYR A 164 12.91 10.28 13.42
CA TYR A 164 11.50 10.66 13.36
C TYR A 164 10.82 10.59 14.73
N ILE A 165 9.81 11.44 14.87
CA ILE A 165 8.83 11.41 15.96
C ILE A 165 7.46 11.22 15.30
N TRP A 166 6.79 10.12 15.62
CA TRP A 166 5.49 9.77 15.07
C TRP A 166 4.45 9.79 16.17
N HIS A 167 3.62 10.81 16.16
CA HIS A 167 2.45 10.92 17.02
C HIS A 167 1.23 10.31 16.32
N THR A 168 0.39 9.68 17.11
CA THR A 168 -0.86 9.08 16.64
C THR A 168 -2.00 9.52 17.54
N GLU A 169 -3.13 9.88 16.94
CA GLU A 169 -4.34 10.29 17.64
C GLU A 169 -5.58 9.63 17.03
N ALA A 170 -6.43 9.06 17.90
CA ALA A 170 -7.72 8.53 17.46
C ALA A 170 -8.67 9.68 17.16
N LEU A 171 -9.32 9.64 16.01
CA LEU A 171 -10.35 10.62 15.65
C LEU A 171 -11.74 10.18 16.11
N ASP A 172 -12.71 11.11 16.08
CA ASP A 172 -14.11 10.85 16.49
C ASP A 172 -14.78 9.75 15.66
N THR A 173 -14.35 9.56 14.41
CA THR A 173 -14.84 8.49 13.56
C THR A 173 -14.20 7.16 14.00
N PRO A 174 -14.98 6.10 14.26
CA PRO A 174 -14.43 4.82 14.73
C PRO A 174 -13.35 4.26 13.82
N HIS A 175 -12.30 3.67 14.42
CA HIS A 175 -11.19 3.01 13.73
C HIS A 175 -10.43 3.94 12.77
N THR A 176 -10.37 5.23 13.10
CA THR A 176 -9.69 6.26 12.33
C THR A 176 -8.58 6.86 13.17
N VAL A 177 -7.37 6.88 12.61
CA VAL A 177 -6.17 7.40 13.27
C VAL A 177 -5.56 8.48 12.41
N GLU A 178 -5.21 9.60 13.03
CA GLU A 178 -4.34 10.63 12.49
C GLU A 178 -2.90 10.31 12.89
N HIS A 179 -2.00 10.37 11.94
CA HIS A 179 -0.57 10.14 12.08
C HIS A 179 0.15 11.45 11.76
N ASP A 180 0.74 12.07 12.77
CA ASP A 180 1.59 13.26 12.64
C ASP A 180 3.06 12.83 12.77
N MET A 181 3.80 12.89 11.67
CA MET A 181 5.19 12.46 11.60
C MET A 181 6.10 13.67 11.40
N THR A 182 7.04 13.88 12.30
CA THR A 182 8.11 14.86 12.16
C THR A 182 9.41 14.14 11.89
N PHE A 183 10.06 14.47 10.79
CA PHE A 183 11.35 13.91 10.38
C PHE A 183 12.45 14.94 10.51
N PHE A 184 13.63 14.47 10.89
CA PHE A 184 14.89 15.21 10.85
C PHE A 184 15.89 14.37 10.08
N VAL A 185 16.40 14.90 8.98
CA VAL A 185 17.30 14.19 8.07
C VAL A 185 18.61 14.93 7.98
N GLU A 186 19.72 14.26 8.21
CA GLU A 186 21.04 14.84 8.08
C GLU A 186 21.30 15.23 6.62
N VAL A 187 21.64 16.50 6.40
CA VAL A 187 21.95 17.06 5.08
C VAL A 187 23.42 17.38 4.90
N GLU A 188 24.09 17.71 5.99
CA GLU A 188 25.54 17.90 6.15
C GLU A 188 25.89 17.50 7.58
N GLU A 189 27.17 17.27 7.90
CA GLU A 189 27.62 16.92 9.23
C GLU A 189 27.01 17.84 10.30
N ASP A 190 26.25 17.27 11.24
CA ASP A 190 25.53 17.95 12.32
C ASP A 190 24.43 18.95 11.86
N LEU A 191 24.02 18.94 10.58
CA LEU A 191 22.94 19.79 10.06
C LEU A 191 21.77 18.95 9.57
N PHE A 192 20.60 19.15 10.16
CA PHE A 192 19.38 18.40 9.85
C PHE A 192 18.34 19.29 9.17
N GLU A 193 17.71 18.74 8.13
CA GLU A 193 16.49 19.31 7.55
C GLU A 193 15.28 18.69 8.23
N ARG A 194 14.32 19.53 8.65
CA ARG A 194 13.04 19.08 9.22
C ARG A 194 11.95 19.16 8.19
N PHE A 195 11.11 18.14 8.12
CA PHE A 195 9.81 18.18 7.45
C PHE A 195 8.76 17.43 8.26
N ASP A 196 7.49 17.75 8.02
CA ASP A 196 6.36 17.18 8.73
C ASP A 196 5.42 16.54 7.70
N GLU A 197 4.85 15.38 8.03
CA GLU A 197 3.81 14.73 7.25
C GLU A 197 2.62 14.38 8.13
N GLN A 198 1.42 14.48 7.56
CA GLN A 198 0.18 14.13 8.23
C GLN A 198 -0.60 13.16 7.37
N HIS A 199 -1.02 12.05 7.96
CA HIS A 199 -1.82 11.03 7.30
C HIS A 199 -3.02 10.69 8.13
N ILE A 200 -4.17 10.46 7.48
CA ILE A 200 -5.35 9.94 8.15
C ILE A 200 -5.68 8.60 7.51
N GLN A 201 -5.70 7.57 8.34
CA GLN A 201 -6.05 6.22 7.92
C GLN A 201 -7.28 5.73 8.67
N ARG A 202 -8.08 4.90 8.00
CA ARG A 202 -9.24 4.24 8.58
C ARG A 202 -9.28 2.78 8.15
N SER A 203 -9.66 1.91 9.09
CA SER A 203 -9.91 0.51 8.80
C SER A 203 -11.37 0.13 9.08
N PHE A 204 -11.77 -1.04 8.57
CA PHE A 204 -13.10 -1.60 8.74
C PHE A 204 -12.98 -3.06 9.17
N ALA A 205 -14.08 -3.64 9.66
CA ALA A 205 -14.06 -5.02 10.12
C ALA A 205 -13.79 -6.00 8.97
N VAL A 206 -13.07 -7.08 9.26
CA VAL A 206 -12.77 -8.15 8.29
C VAL A 206 -14.05 -8.68 7.62
N ASP A 207 -15.10 -8.89 8.41
CA ASP A 207 -16.38 -9.40 7.91
C ASP A 207 -17.05 -8.44 6.92
N ASP A 208 -16.88 -7.11 7.10
CA ASP A 208 -17.43 -6.10 6.16
C ASP A 208 -16.72 -6.22 4.80
N TYR A 209 -15.39 -6.34 4.77
CA TYR A 209 -14.64 -6.56 3.54
C TYR A 209 -15.03 -7.88 2.85
N VAL A 210 -15.11 -8.97 3.61
CA VAL A 210 -15.49 -10.29 3.08
C VAL A 210 -16.91 -10.27 2.51
N GLN A 211 -17.84 -9.64 3.21
CA GLN A 211 -19.23 -9.50 2.72
C GLN A 211 -19.26 -8.67 1.43
N LEU A 212 -18.56 -7.53 1.41
CA LEU A 212 -18.50 -6.66 0.23
C LEU A 212 -17.89 -7.37 -0.99
N LEU A 213 -16.78 -8.10 -0.81
CA LEU A 213 -16.16 -8.86 -1.89
C LEU A 213 -17.13 -9.88 -2.49
N ARG A 214 -17.90 -10.58 -1.65
CA ARG A 214 -18.94 -11.53 -2.11
C ARG A 214 -20.07 -10.82 -2.85
N GLU A 215 -20.54 -9.68 -2.35
CA GLU A 215 -21.60 -8.89 -2.97
C GLU A 215 -21.19 -8.37 -4.36
N ILE A 216 -19.92 -8.00 -4.55
CA ILE A 216 -19.37 -7.58 -5.83
C ILE A 216 -19.27 -8.76 -6.81
N GLY A 217 -19.03 -9.97 -6.32
CA GLY A 217 -18.93 -11.20 -7.13
C GLY A 217 -17.59 -11.92 -7.05
N PHE A 218 -16.68 -11.49 -6.18
CA PHE A 218 -15.45 -12.22 -5.92
C PHE A 218 -15.73 -13.59 -5.28
N THR A 219 -14.91 -14.55 -5.65
CA THR A 219 -14.93 -15.93 -5.16
C THR A 219 -13.60 -16.33 -4.56
N ASN A 220 -13.50 -17.50 -3.95
CA ASN A 220 -12.23 -18.00 -3.34
C ASN A 220 -11.54 -16.93 -2.47
N ILE A 221 -12.33 -16.29 -1.59
CA ILE A 221 -11.83 -15.25 -0.70
C ILE A 221 -11.06 -15.91 0.43
N HIS A 222 -9.76 -15.64 0.49
CA HIS A 222 -8.84 -16.06 1.54
C HIS A 222 -8.45 -14.86 2.39
N VAL A 223 -8.55 -15.00 3.69
CA VAL A 223 -8.15 -13.98 4.66
C VAL A 223 -7.11 -14.58 5.59
N THR A 224 -5.94 -13.95 5.64
CA THR A 224 -4.81 -14.35 6.49
C THR A 224 -4.30 -13.14 7.26
N ALA A 225 -3.33 -13.32 8.16
CA ALA A 225 -2.75 -12.21 8.92
C ALA A 225 -1.24 -12.32 9.06
N ASP A 226 -0.59 -11.18 9.23
CA ASP A 226 0.81 -11.03 9.66
C ASP A 226 1.79 -11.90 8.84
N PHE A 227 1.59 -11.95 7.52
CA PHE A 227 2.31 -12.82 6.57
C PHE A 227 2.29 -14.31 6.91
N ASN A 228 1.34 -14.75 7.73
CA ASN A 228 1.09 -16.15 8.02
C ASN A 228 -0.03 -16.69 7.14
N GLU A 229 -0.02 -18.00 6.87
CA GLU A 229 -1.16 -18.66 6.18
C GLU A 229 -2.33 -18.97 7.13
N GLN A 230 -2.32 -18.41 8.33
CA GLN A 230 -3.35 -18.62 9.34
C GLN A 230 -4.42 -17.53 9.30
N ALA A 231 -5.62 -17.89 9.77
CA ALA A 231 -6.70 -16.93 9.91
C ALA A 231 -6.33 -15.87 10.96
N PRO A 232 -6.83 -14.61 10.79
CA PRO A 232 -6.63 -13.55 11.76
C PRO A 232 -7.07 -13.95 13.18
N THR A 233 -6.32 -13.47 14.16
CA THR A 233 -6.65 -13.54 15.59
C THR A 233 -7.09 -12.16 16.09
N ALA A 234 -7.50 -12.07 17.36
CA ALA A 234 -7.86 -10.80 17.97
C ALA A 234 -6.67 -9.82 18.10
N GLU A 235 -5.43 -10.31 18.04
CA GLU A 235 -4.21 -9.53 18.22
C GLU A 235 -3.39 -9.43 16.91
N SER A 236 -3.93 -9.91 15.79
CA SER A 236 -3.29 -9.71 14.50
C SER A 236 -3.25 -8.24 14.13
N GLU A 237 -2.11 -7.78 13.59
CA GLU A 237 -1.92 -6.36 13.27
C GLU A 237 -2.25 -6.02 11.84
N ARG A 238 -1.97 -6.93 10.89
CA ARG A 238 -2.16 -6.73 9.46
C ARG A 238 -2.98 -7.86 8.86
N ILE A 239 -4.03 -7.51 8.14
CA ILE A 239 -4.96 -8.46 7.55
C ILE A 239 -4.79 -8.46 6.05
N PHE A 240 -4.60 -9.63 5.48
CA PHE A 240 -4.38 -9.85 4.05
C PHE A 240 -5.61 -10.48 3.39
N PHE A 241 -6.01 -9.95 2.27
CA PHE A 241 -7.13 -10.43 1.48
C PHE A 241 -6.65 -10.86 0.09
N HIS A 242 -6.99 -12.07 -0.30
CA HIS A 242 -6.81 -12.59 -1.65
C HIS A 242 -8.14 -13.10 -2.17
N ALA A 243 -8.57 -12.64 -3.33
CA ALA A 243 -9.86 -12.99 -3.92
C ALA A 243 -9.77 -13.15 -5.44
N VAL A 244 -10.65 -13.95 -6.03
CA VAL A 244 -10.68 -14.29 -7.46
C VAL A 244 -11.99 -13.82 -8.09
N LYS A 245 -11.90 -13.17 -9.27
CA LYS A 245 -13.07 -12.80 -10.10
C LYS A 245 -13.68 -13.98 -10.81
#